data_41ca718f88bb998d28acf1583e9ba465
#
_entry.id   41ca718f88bb998d28acf1583e9ba465
#
_cell.length_a   1.000
_cell.length_b   1.000
_cell.length_c   1.000
_cell.angle_alpha   90.00
_cell.angle_beta   90.00
_cell.angle_gamma   90.00
#
_symmetry.space_group_name_H-M   'P 1'
#
loop_
_entity.id
_entity.type
_entity.pdbx_description
1 polymer ?
#
loop_
_entity_poly.entity_id
_entity_poly.type
_entity_poly.pdbx_seq_one_letter_code
_entity_poly.pdbx_strand_id
1 'polypeptide(L)'
;MDTFDRRADTPAFDMLAEREIAAIVTRETVTDSTKSLRVHSRVVSSLLRRSAVVPMPHGLTAPDEAAVLAFLGKESTPLLEALEYLEDCFEVRLHVSEAGLGWNATARREAGATIFAEARTRSRAARLLEERAGNVLNAAFLIRRGEWIHFVESLSDWERRIGGLRVDVTGPWPAWDFVQLASSDSNKVEIET
;
A
#
# COMPACT_ATOMS: atom_id res chain seq x y z
N MET A 1 -7.53 -21.79 -16.62
CA MET A 1 -8.66 -21.95 -15.69
C MET A 1 -8.04 -22.39 -14.37
N ASP A 2 -7.46 -21.39 -13.65
CA ASP A 2 -6.74 -21.66 -12.41
C ASP A 2 -7.75 -21.83 -11.28
N THR A 3 -7.84 -23.06 -10.81
CA THR A 3 -8.54 -23.43 -9.59
C THR A 3 -7.89 -22.69 -8.42
N PHE A 4 -8.61 -21.75 -7.87
CA PHE A 4 -8.28 -21.09 -6.61
C PHE A 4 -8.20 -22.17 -5.54
N ASP A 5 -6.99 -22.53 -5.13
CA ASP A 5 -6.75 -23.47 -4.03
C ASP A 5 -7.35 -22.87 -2.74
N ARG A 6 -8.60 -23.26 -2.46
CA ARG A 6 -9.29 -22.97 -1.19
C ARG A 6 -8.62 -23.78 -0.12
N ARG A 7 -7.50 -23.29 0.40
CA ARG A 7 -6.98 -23.81 1.65
C ARG A 7 -8.00 -23.57 2.75
N ALA A 8 -8.27 -24.57 3.55
CA ALA A 8 -9.34 -24.68 4.54
C ALA A 8 -9.40 -23.59 5.63
N ASP A 9 -8.58 -22.54 5.53
CA ASP A 9 -8.40 -21.47 6.52
C ASP A 9 -8.70 -20.05 6.01
N THR A 10 -9.28 -19.89 4.81
CA THR A 10 -9.69 -18.57 4.34
C THR A 10 -11.14 -18.36 4.74
N PRO A 11 -11.47 -17.36 5.58
CA PRO A 11 -12.85 -17.08 5.94
C PRO A 11 -13.67 -16.81 4.68
N ALA A 12 -14.93 -17.21 4.71
CA ALA A 12 -15.87 -16.83 3.67
C ALA A 12 -16.00 -15.30 3.69
N PHE A 13 -15.92 -14.68 2.54
CA PHE A 13 -16.17 -13.26 2.38
C PHE A 13 -17.35 -13.03 1.45
N ASP A 14 -18.09 -11.98 1.74
CA ASP A 14 -19.22 -11.51 0.95
C ASP A 14 -18.83 -10.23 0.20
N MET A 15 -19.55 -9.94 -0.85
CA MET A 15 -19.44 -8.70 -1.59
C MET A 15 -20.73 -7.92 -1.42
N LEU A 16 -20.63 -6.74 -0.83
CA LEU A 16 -21.74 -5.80 -0.68
C LEU A 16 -21.54 -4.66 -1.68
N ALA A 17 -22.47 -4.50 -2.60
CA ALA A 17 -22.37 -3.50 -3.67
C ALA A 17 -23.38 -2.37 -3.47
N GLU A 18 -22.91 -1.16 -3.65
CA GLU A 18 -23.73 0.06 -3.72
C GLU A 18 -23.32 0.87 -4.95
N ARG A 19 -24.22 0.93 -5.95
CA ARG A 19 -23.97 1.55 -7.26
C ARG A 19 -22.74 0.93 -7.96
N GLU A 20 -21.69 1.72 -8.17
CA GLU A 20 -20.49 1.35 -8.93
C GLU A 20 -19.36 0.83 -8.06
N ILE A 21 -19.53 0.81 -6.74
CA ILE A 21 -18.53 0.36 -5.78
C ILE A 21 -19.01 -0.84 -4.98
N ALA A 22 -18.06 -1.66 -4.54
CA ALA A 22 -18.35 -2.80 -3.70
C ALA A 22 -17.34 -2.94 -2.56
N ALA A 23 -17.82 -3.30 -1.38
CA ALA A 23 -16.98 -3.71 -0.26
C ALA A 23 -16.87 -5.22 -0.18
N ILE A 24 -15.67 -5.72 0.09
CA ILE A 24 -15.43 -7.11 0.46
C ILE A 24 -15.41 -7.18 1.98
N VAL A 25 -16.33 -7.94 2.55
CA VAL A 25 -16.54 -8.03 3.99
C VAL A 25 -16.50 -9.49 4.47
N THR A 26 -16.18 -9.69 5.74
CA THR A 26 -16.34 -10.98 6.41
C THR A 26 -17.37 -10.84 7.54
N ARG A 27 -18.13 -11.89 7.81
CA ARG A 27 -19.11 -11.93 8.91
C ARG A 27 -18.49 -12.38 10.23
N GLU A 28 -17.22 -12.70 10.23
CA GLU A 28 -16.53 -13.16 11.41
C GLU A 28 -16.10 -11.98 12.28
N THR A 29 -16.21 -12.17 13.59
CA THR A 29 -15.63 -11.22 14.55
C THR A 29 -14.12 -11.18 14.36
N VAL A 30 -13.59 -10.00 14.06
CA VAL A 30 -12.15 -9.80 13.94
C VAL A 30 -11.52 -9.96 15.32
N THR A 31 -10.89 -11.10 15.54
CA THR A 31 -9.96 -11.24 16.65
C THR A 31 -8.64 -10.64 16.22
N ASP A 32 -8.04 -9.80 17.06
CA ASP A 32 -6.72 -9.24 16.86
C ASP A 32 -5.66 -10.36 16.90
N SER A 33 -5.49 -11.01 15.78
CA SER A 33 -4.52 -12.08 15.64
C SER A 33 -3.69 -11.89 14.38
N THR A 34 -2.44 -12.27 14.45
CA THR A 34 -1.53 -12.32 13.29
C THR A 34 -2.14 -13.13 12.12
N LYS A 35 -2.98 -14.11 12.42
CA LYS A 35 -3.68 -14.93 11.44
C LYS A 35 -4.71 -14.08 10.67
N SER A 36 -5.55 -13.29 11.35
CA SER A 36 -6.56 -12.46 10.71
C SER A 36 -5.94 -11.35 9.86
N LEU A 37 -4.86 -10.73 10.32
CA LEU A 37 -4.09 -9.75 9.55
C LEU A 37 -3.53 -10.34 8.25
N ARG A 38 -2.97 -11.57 8.32
CA ARG A 38 -2.46 -12.27 7.12
C ARG A 38 -3.57 -12.59 6.13
N VAL A 39 -4.75 -13.00 6.62
CA VAL A 39 -5.92 -13.26 5.76
C VAL A 39 -6.37 -11.97 5.09
N HIS A 40 -6.54 -10.89 5.85
CA HIS A 40 -6.90 -9.58 5.33
C HIS A 40 -5.93 -9.12 4.22
N SER A 41 -4.64 -9.10 4.49
CA SER A 41 -3.60 -8.73 3.52
C SER A 41 -3.64 -9.60 2.26
N ARG A 42 -3.90 -10.91 2.41
CA ARG A 42 -4.02 -11.83 1.27
C ARG A 42 -5.23 -11.52 0.40
N VAL A 43 -6.39 -11.25 1.01
CA VAL A 43 -7.61 -10.89 0.29
C VAL A 43 -7.38 -9.60 -0.51
N VAL A 44 -6.91 -8.54 0.14
CA VAL A 44 -6.65 -7.25 -0.52
C VAL A 44 -5.63 -7.40 -1.66
N SER A 45 -4.52 -8.12 -1.44
CA SER A 45 -3.52 -8.40 -2.48
C SER A 45 -4.05 -9.23 -3.64
N SER A 46 -5.03 -10.13 -3.39
CA SER A 46 -5.65 -10.92 -4.46
C SER A 46 -6.56 -10.08 -5.36
N LEU A 47 -7.27 -9.12 -4.77
CA LEU A 47 -8.12 -8.17 -5.48
C LEU A 47 -7.29 -7.21 -6.32
N LEU A 48 -6.18 -6.71 -5.77
CA LEU A 48 -5.27 -5.80 -6.45
C LEU A 48 -4.82 -6.32 -7.84
N ARG A 49 -4.71 -7.63 -8.01
CA ARG A 49 -4.33 -8.22 -9.31
C ARG A 49 -5.39 -8.08 -10.40
N ARG A 50 -6.64 -7.77 -10.04
CA ARG A 50 -7.80 -7.78 -10.94
C ARG A 50 -8.46 -6.43 -11.12
N SER A 51 -8.35 -5.56 -10.11
CA SER A 51 -9.04 -4.27 -10.07
C SER A 51 -8.26 -3.27 -9.21
N ALA A 52 -8.60 -2.00 -9.32
CA ALA A 52 -8.22 -1.02 -8.31
C ALA A 52 -8.86 -1.40 -6.96
N VAL A 53 -8.15 -1.15 -5.90
CA VAL A 53 -8.59 -1.46 -4.53
C VAL A 53 -8.23 -0.30 -3.62
N VAL A 54 -9.20 0.19 -2.88
CA VAL A 54 -8.99 1.06 -1.71
C VAL A 54 -8.77 0.14 -0.51
N PRO A 55 -7.54 0.00 0.00
CA PRO A 55 -7.27 -0.90 1.10
C PRO A 55 -7.78 -0.31 2.42
N MET A 56 -8.77 -0.96 3.04
CA MET A 56 -9.28 -0.56 4.34
C MET A 56 -8.40 -1.11 5.47
N PRO A 57 -8.25 -0.37 6.58
CA PRO A 57 -7.48 -0.84 7.73
C PRO A 57 -8.00 -2.18 8.27
N HIS A 58 -7.06 -3.06 8.66
CA HIS A 58 -7.42 -4.27 9.38
C HIS A 58 -8.11 -3.92 10.70
N GLY A 59 -9.20 -4.63 11.03
CA GLY A 59 -9.97 -4.39 12.24
C GLY A 59 -11.09 -3.36 12.11
N LEU A 60 -11.26 -2.73 10.93
CA LEU A 60 -12.43 -1.92 10.67
C LEU A 60 -13.68 -2.82 10.67
N THR A 61 -14.68 -2.46 11.48
CA THR A 61 -15.93 -3.22 11.62
C THR A 61 -17.14 -2.31 11.46
N ALA A 62 -18.24 -2.89 10.98
CA ALA A 62 -19.55 -2.27 10.94
C ALA A 62 -20.55 -3.13 11.75
N PRO A 63 -21.60 -2.53 12.35
CA PRO A 63 -22.57 -3.29 13.13
C PRO A 63 -23.38 -4.29 12.27
N ASP A 64 -23.64 -3.94 11.02
CA ASP A 64 -24.42 -4.76 10.08
C ASP A 64 -24.13 -4.37 8.63
N GLU A 65 -24.74 -5.08 7.68
CA GLU A 65 -24.60 -4.82 6.24
C GLU A 65 -25.20 -3.47 5.84
N ALA A 66 -26.28 -3.03 6.48
CA ALA A 66 -26.91 -1.76 6.18
C ALA A 66 -25.96 -0.59 6.48
N ALA A 67 -25.19 -0.70 7.56
CA ALA A 67 -24.17 0.28 7.90
C ALA A 67 -23.03 0.33 6.87
N VAL A 68 -22.62 -0.82 6.33
CA VAL A 68 -21.62 -0.87 5.23
C VAL A 68 -22.16 -0.21 3.98
N LEU A 69 -23.39 -0.53 3.56
CA LEU A 69 -24.03 0.06 2.39
C LEU A 69 -24.23 1.58 2.57
N ALA A 70 -24.64 2.02 3.76
CA ALA A 70 -24.78 3.43 4.07
C ALA A 70 -23.43 4.17 3.99
N PHE A 71 -22.32 3.55 4.47
CA PHE A 71 -20.97 4.08 4.32
C PHE A 71 -20.58 4.20 2.85
N LEU A 72 -20.76 3.14 2.05
CA LEU A 72 -20.46 3.17 0.62
C LEU A 72 -21.26 4.25 -0.11
N GLY A 73 -22.56 4.40 0.19
CA GLY A 73 -23.41 5.44 -0.39
C GLY A 73 -22.97 6.85 -0.01
N LYS A 74 -22.61 7.06 1.26
CA LYS A 74 -22.15 8.35 1.78
C LYS A 74 -20.79 8.76 1.20
N GLU A 75 -19.84 7.83 1.15
CA GLU A 75 -18.47 8.07 0.71
C GLU A 75 -18.24 7.69 -0.76
N SER A 76 -19.34 7.54 -1.56
CA SER A 76 -19.26 7.07 -2.94
C SER A 76 -18.32 7.89 -3.81
N THR A 77 -18.42 9.24 -3.76
CA THR A 77 -17.58 10.12 -4.57
C THR A 77 -16.11 10.01 -4.21
N PRO A 78 -15.65 10.19 -2.95
CA PRO A 78 -14.24 10.04 -2.62
C PRO A 78 -13.72 8.62 -2.83
N LEU A 79 -14.55 7.58 -2.68
CA LEU A 79 -14.15 6.21 -2.97
C LEU A 79 -13.93 5.97 -4.48
N LEU A 80 -14.79 6.51 -5.33
CA LEU A 80 -14.63 6.42 -6.79
C LEU A 80 -13.39 7.20 -7.24
N GLU A 81 -13.17 8.41 -6.75
CA GLU A 81 -11.96 9.19 -7.02
C GLU A 81 -10.70 8.45 -6.58
N ALA A 82 -10.75 7.81 -5.39
CA ALA A 82 -9.64 6.98 -4.91
C ALA A 82 -9.39 5.77 -5.82
N LEU A 83 -10.43 5.05 -6.23
CA LEU A 83 -10.30 3.91 -7.13
C LEU A 83 -9.74 4.32 -8.49
N GLU A 84 -10.21 5.43 -9.07
CA GLU A 84 -9.66 5.98 -10.31
C GLU A 84 -8.20 6.41 -10.15
N TYR A 85 -7.87 7.05 -9.04
CA TYR A 85 -6.49 7.44 -8.73
C TYR A 85 -5.56 6.23 -8.58
N LEU A 86 -6.05 5.12 -8.03
CA LEU A 86 -5.28 3.89 -7.81
C LEU A 86 -5.32 2.93 -9.02
N GLU A 87 -6.08 3.27 -10.06
CA GLU A 87 -6.19 2.41 -11.23
C GLU A 87 -4.82 2.14 -11.85
N ASP A 88 -4.58 0.87 -12.14
CA ASP A 88 -3.31 0.37 -12.70
C ASP A 88 -2.06 0.69 -11.86
N CYS A 89 -2.24 1.02 -10.58
CA CYS A 89 -1.15 1.30 -9.66
C CYS A 89 -1.01 0.25 -8.55
N PHE A 90 0.18 0.20 -7.95
CA PHE A 90 0.46 -0.50 -6.71
C PHE A 90 1.54 0.26 -5.91
N GLU A 91 1.60 -0.04 -4.64
CA GLU A 91 2.62 0.51 -3.75
C GLU A 91 3.89 -0.33 -3.80
N VAL A 92 5.01 0.36 -3.80
CA VAL A 92 6.36 -0.19 -3.65
C VAL A 92 7.02 0.49 -2.48
N ARG A 93 7.62 -0.27 -1.59
CA ARG A 93 8.41 0.29 -0.49
C ARG A 93 9.89 0.11 -0.76
N LEU A 94 10.62 1.19 -0.56
CA LEU A 94 12.06 1.29 -0.72
C LEU A 94 12.70 1.51 0.64
N HIS A 95 13.56 0.58 1.03
CA HIS A 95 14.38 0.65 2.23
C HIS A 95 15.85 0.73 1.82
N VAL A 96 16.50 1.83 2.15
CA VAL A 96 17.93 2.01 1.90
C VAL A 96 18.65 2.06 3.23
N SER A 97 19.66 1.23 3.39
CA SER A 97 20.49 1.14 4.58
C SER A 97 21.98 1.22 4.22
N GLU A 98 22.82 1.48 5.23
CA GLU A 98 24.26 1.42 5.06
C GLU A 98 24.72 -0.04 4.90
N ALA A 99 25.62 -0.27 3.94
CA ALA A 99 26.28 -1.57 3.74
C ALA A 99 27.68 -1.63 4.37
N GLY A 100 28.10 -0.61 5.12
CA GLY A 100 29.41 -0.55 5.74
C GLY A 100 29.53 0.60 6.78
N LEU A 101 30.69 0.70 7.40
CA LEU A 101 30.99 1.76 8.37
C LEU A 101 31.49 3.01 7.66
N GLY A 102 31.07 4.19 8.12
CA GLY A 102 31.68 5.45 7.72
C GLY A 102 30.76 6.56 7.25
N TRP A 103 29.46 6.34 7.20
CA TRP A 103 28.52 7.39 6.82
C TRP A 103 28.20 8.28 8.04
N ASN A 104 28.46 9.57 7.91
CA ASN A 104 27.98 10.54 8.90
C ASN A 104 26.51 10.91 8.64
N ALA A 105 25.86 11.55 9.61
CA ALA A 105 24.43 11.88 9.52
C ALA A 105 24.10 12.80 8.33
N THR A 106 25.01 13.69 7.94
CA THR A 106 24.81 14.59 6.80
C THR A 106 24.85 13.82 5.48
N ALA A 107 25.86 12.98 5.28
CA ALA A 107 25.99 12.16 4.08
C ALA A 107 24.78 11.21 3.91
N ARG A 108 24.28 10.61 5.00
CA ARG A 108 23.05 9.79 4.97
C ARG A 108 21.85 10.57 4.48
N ARG A 109 21.64 11.76 5.05
CA ARG A 109 20.50 12.62 4.68
C ARG A 109 20.57 13.05 3.22
N GLU A 110 21.73 13.45 2.75
CA GLU A 110 21.95 13.88 1.36
C GLU A 110 21.72 12.72 0.39
N ALA A 111 22.25 11.53 0.68
CA ALA A 111 22.02 10.34 -0.12
C ALA A 111 20.53 9.98 -0.15
N GLY A 112 19.87 9.92 1.02
CA GLY A 112 18.44 9.63 1.11
C GLY A 112 17.58 10.63 0.33
N ALA A 113 17.87 11.93 0.45
CA ALA A 113 17.16 12.97 -0.28
C ALA A 113 17.35 12.85 -1.80
N THR A 114 18.56 12.55 -2.26
CA THR A 114 18.86 12.34 -3.69
C THR A 114 18.10 11.14 -4.24
N ILE A 115 18.14 10.02 -3.52
CA ILE A 115 17.44 8.79 -3.89
C ILE A 115 15.93 9.01 -3.94
N PHE A 116 15.37 9.64 -2.91
CA PHE A 116 13.94 9.93 -2.87
C PHE A 116 13.51 10.84 -4.03
N ALA A 117 14.25 11.92 -4.29
CA ALA A 117 13.93 12.85 -5.35
C ALA A 117 13.94 12.18 -6.73
N GLU A 118 14.93 11.33 -7.02
CA GLU A 118 15.04 10.60 -8.29
C GLU A 118 13.92 9.55 -8.44
N ALA A 119 13.64 8.75 -7.40
CA ALA A 119 12.56 7.76 -7.42
C ALA A 119 11.19 8.41 -7.58
N ARG A 120 10.98 9.58 -6.94
CA ARG A 120 9.73 10.34 -7.06
C ARG A 120 9.42 10.74 -8.50
N THR A 121 10.41 11.05 -9.33
CA THR A 121 10.17 11.44 -10.73
C THR A 121 9.57 10.32 -11.58
N ARG A 122 9.67 9.06 -11.12
CA ARG A 122 9.17 7.85 -11.80
C ARG A 122 7.94 7.25 -11.11
N SER A 123 7.40 7.94 -10.14
CA SER A 123 6.22 7.50 -9.39
C SER A 123 5.06 8.48 -9.58
N ARG A 124 3.83 7.98 -9.42
CA ARG A 124 2.63 8.81 -9.41
C ARG A 124 2.54 9.63 -8.12
N ALA A 125 2.94 9.03 -7.01
CA ALA A 125 3.06 9.66 -5.70
C ALA A 125 4.22 9.03 -4.92
N ALA A 126 4.74 9.76 -3.93
CA ALA A 126 5.82 9.30 -3.07
C ALA A 126 5.62 9.84 -1.65
N ARG A 127 5.89 9.00 -0.66
CA ARG A 127 5.77 9.34 0.75
C ARG A 127 6.99 8.84 1.52
N LEU A 128 7.53 9.68 2.40
CA LEU A 128 8.50 9.24 3.39
C LEU A 128 7.77 8.47 4.50
N LEU A 129 8.31 7.33 4.86
CA LEU A 129 7.84 6.52 5.98
C LEU A 129 8.68 6.84 7.23
N GLU A 130 8.22 6.33 8.39
CA GLU A 130 8.95 6.51 9.64
C GLU A 130 10.41 6.09 9.53
N GLU A 131 11.30 6.93 10.05
CA GLU A 131 12.71 6.64 10.12
C GLU A 131 12.97 5.44 11.05
N ARG A 132 13.75 4.50 10.56
CA ARG A 132 14.27 3.40 11.38
C ARG A 132 15.75 3.60 11.61
N ALA A 133 16.22 3.28 12.78
CA ALA A 133 17.64 3.39 13.12
C ALA A 133 18.51 2.66 12.09
N GLY A 134 19.50 3.37 11.54
CA GLY A 134 20.39 2.82 10.50
C GLY A 134 19.90 2.92 9.06
N ASN A 135 18.67 3.41 8.83
CA ASN A 135 18.18 3.64 7.48
C ASN A 135 18.69 4.99 6.94
N VAL A 136 19.06 4.97 5.66
CA VAL A 136 19.35 6.16 4.84
C VAL A 136 18.05 6.71 4.25
N LEU A 137 17.14 5.82 3.86
CA LEU A 137 15.83 6.16 3.35
C LEU A 137 14.82 5.05 3.70
N ASN A 138 13.61 5.45 4.07
CA ASN A 138 12.45 4.60 4.18
C ASN A 138 11.27 5.31 3.51
N ALA A 139 10.79 4.81 2.38
CA ALA A 139 9.79 5.50 1.57
C ALA A 139 8.85 4.53 0.85
N ALA A 140 7.63 4.99 0.59
CA ALA A 140 6.66 4.34 -0.26
C ALA A 140 6.48 5.13 -1.55
N PHE A 141 6.23 4.41 -2.65
CA PHE A 141 6.02 4.96 -3.98
C PHE A 141 4.81 4.31 -4.61
N LEU A 142 3.91 5.10 -5.18
CA LEU A 142 2.79 4.62 -5.98
C LEU A 142 3.25 4.54 -7.44
N ILE A 143 3.33 3.33 -7.97
CA ILE A 143 3.91 3.04 -9.28
C ILE A 143 2.85 2.47 -10.21
N ARG A 144 2.82 2.92 -11.46
CA ARG A 144 2.02 2.27 -12.49
C ARG A 144 2.58 0.88 -12.82
N ARG A 145 1.71 -0.10 -13.03
CA ARG A 145 2.13 -1.49 -13.31
C ARG A 145 3.10 -1.60 -14.47
N GLY A 146 2.85 -0.84 -15.56
CA GLY A 146 3.73 -0.82 -16.72
C GLY A 146 5.13 -0.25 -16.46
N GLU A 147 5.31 0.57 -15.42
CA GLU A 147 6.57 1.21 -15.06
C GLU A 147 7.42 0.41 -14.07
N TRP A 148 6.92 -0.72 -13.59
CA TRP A 148 7.56 -1.51 -12.53
C TRP A 148 9.01 -1.88 -12.86
N ILE A 149 9.25 -2.44 -14.03
CA ILE A 149 10.58 -2.92 -14.42
C ILE A 149 11.56 -1.74 -14.47
N HIS A 150 11.18 -0.66 -15.12
CA HIS A 150 12.01 0.55 -15.23
C HIS A 150 12.29 1.18 -13.86
N PHE A 151 11.30 1.15 -12.96
CA PHE A 151 11.50 1.64 -11.60
C PHE A 151 12.54 0.81 -10.86
N VAL A 152 12.42 -0.51 -10.85
CA VAL A 152 13.36 -1.41 -10.16
C VAL A 152 14.77 -1.34 -10.76
N GLU A 153 14.88 -1.31 -12.09
CA GLU A 153 16.17 -1.17 -12.77
C GLU A 153 16.88 0.13 -12.37
N SER A 154 16.13 1.24 -12.29
CA SER A 154 16.70 2.52 -11.87
C SER A 154 17.24 2.50 -10.44
N LEU A 155 16.63 1.69 -9.55
CA LEU A 155 17.08 1.55 -8.16
C LEU A 155 18.35 0.73 -8.03
N SER A 156 18.51 -0.30 -8.86
CA SER A 156 19.70 -1.17 -8.86
C SER A 156 20.99 -0.41 -9.20
N ASP A 157 20.87 0.72 -9.90
CA ASP A 157 22.02 1.56 -10.22
C ASP A 157 22.60 2.29 -9.01
N TRP A 158 21.81 2.50 -7.97
CA TRP A 158 22.26 3.33 -6.84
C TRP A 158 23.25 2.65 -5.92
N GLU A 159 23.10 1.34 -5.69
CA GLU A 159 24.12 0.57 -4.97
C GLU A 159 25.49 0.70 -5.64
N ARG A 160 25.52 0.75 -6.99
CA ARG A 160 26.74 0.89 -7.77
C ARG A 160 27.27 2.34 -7.79
N ARG A 161 26.37 3.34 -7.91
CA ARG A 161 26.73 4.76 -8.06
C ARG A 161 27.20 5.37 -6.76
N ILE A 162 26.58 5.03 -5.64
CA ILE A 162 26.87 5.69 -4.36
C ILE A 162 27.80 4.84 -3.50
N GLY A 163 27.91 3.54 -3.72
CA GLY A 163 28.75 2.64 -2.94
C GLY A 163 28.44 2.64 -1.44
N GLY A 164 28.53 1.49 -0.77
CA GLY A 164 28.28 1.40 0.68
C GLY A 164 26.82 1.54 1.09
N LEU A 165 25.88 1.42 0.14
CA LEU A 165 24.45 1.33 0.38
C LEU A 165 23.93 -0.07 0.04
N ARG A 166 22.86 -0.45 0.71
CA ARG A 166 22.03 -1.60 0.40
C ARG A 166 20.60 -1.11 0.13
N VAL A 167 20.07 -1.51 -1.00
CA VAL A 167 18.74 -1.14 -1.48
C VAL A 167 17.82 -2.36 -1.45
N ASP A 168 16.83 -2.35 -0.58
CA ASP A 168 15.80 -3.38 -0.50
C ASP A 168 14.48 -2.81 -1.03
N VAL A 169 13.91 -3.47 -2.04
CA VAL A 169 12.62 -3.14 -2.66
C VAL A 169 11.62 -4.22 -2.33
N THR A 170 10.48 -3.82 -1.79
CA THR A 170 9.38 -4.74 -1.47
C THR A 170 8.09 -4.30 -2.16
N GLY A 171 7.25 -5.26 -2.53
CA GLY A 171 6.00 -5.07 -3.26
C GLY A 171 5.82 -6.12 -4.35
N PRO A 172 4.79 -6.01 -5.17
CA PRO A 172 3.75 -4.97 -5.15
C PRO A 172 2.80 -5.12 -3.96
N TRP A 173 2.52 -4.02 -3.30
CA TRP A 173 1.57 -3.93 -2.19
C TRP A 173 0.32 -3.17 -2.62
N PRO A 174 -0.84 -3.41 -1.97
CA PRO A 174 -1.94 -2.45 -2.01
C PRO A 174 -1.48 -1.09 -1.48
N ALA A 175 -2.11 -0.02 -1.93
CA ALA A 175 -1.69 1.36 -1.65
C ALA A 175 -2.00 1.81 -0.20
N TRP A 176 -1.47 1.07 0.79
CA TRP A 176 -1.72 1.30 2.21
C TRP A 176 -1.28 2.67 2.70
N ASP A 177 -0.17 3.16 2.18
CA ASP A 177 0.42 4.42 2.60
C ASP A 177 -0.16 5.62 1.83
N PHE A 178 -1.02 5.40 0.84
CA PHE A 178 -1.60 6.43 -0.03
C PHE A 178 -3.10 6.64 0.15
N VAL A 179 -3.75 5.81 0.96
CA VAL A 179 -5.17 5.93 1.29
C VAL A 179 -5.31 5.98 2.79
N GLN A 180 -5.92 7.03 3.30
CA GLN A 180 -6.24 7.17 4.72
C GLN A 180 -7.74 7.33 4.89
N LEU A 181 -8.30 6.62 5.86
CA LEU A 181 -9.59 7.00 6.41
C LEU A 181 -9.34 8.14 7.38
N ALA A 182 -9.93 9.30 7.14
CA ALA A 182 -9.86 10.41 8.08
C ALA A 182 -10.35 9.96 9.45
N SER A 183 -9.48 10.14 10.44
CA SER A 183 -9.67 9.58 11.79
C SER A 183 -10.89 10.13 12.50
N SER A 184 -11.54 9.22 13.16
CA SER A 184 -12.36 9.23 14.39
C SER A 184 -13.65 10.04 14.50
N ASP A 185 -13.91 11.11 13.75
CA ASP A 185 -15.21 11.80 13.80
C ASP A 185 -15.90 11.95 12.43
N SER A 186 -15.22 11.61 11.37
CA SER A 186 -15.76 11.60 10.01
C SER A 186 -15.12 10.41 9.31
N ASN A 187 -15.85 9.32 9.13
CA ASN A 187 -15.46 8.20 8.26
C ASN A 187 -15.21 8.66 6.81
N LYS A 188 -14.24 9.52 6.61
CA LYS A 188 -13.92 10.12 5.31
C LYS A 188 -12.69 9.47 4.72
N VAL A 189 -12.75 9.12 3.45
CA VAL A 189 -11.60 8.61 2.70
C VAL A 189 -10.83 9.80 2.14
N GLU A 190 -9.54 9.87 2.41
CA GLU A 190 -8.62 10.87 1.85
C GLU A 190 -7.51 10.20 1.06
N ILE A 191 -7.13 10.82 -0.05
CA ILE A 191 -6.01 10.39 -0.89
C ILE A 191 -4.87 11.35 -0.66
N GLU A 192 -3.70 10.83 -0.29
CA GLU A 192 -2.48 11.62 -0.27
C GLU A 192 -1.83 11.60 -1.66
N THR A 193 -1.63 12.80 -2.22
CA THR A 193 -1.00 13.05 -3.53
C THR A 193 0.46 13.50 -3.38
#